data_2224773cdbc9e6f62b4442fac5a22d2f
#
_entry.id   2224773cdbc9e6f62b4442fac5a22d2f
#
_cell.length_a   1.000
_cell.length_b   1.000
_cell.length_c   1.000
_cell.angle_alpha   90.00
_cell.angle_beta   90.00
_cell.angle_gamma   90.00
#
_symmetry.space_group_name_H-M   'P 1'
#
loop_
_entity.id
_entity.type
_entity.pdbx_description
1 polymer ?
#
loop_
_entity_poly.entity_id
_entity_poly.type
_entity_poly.pdbx_seq_one_letter_code
_entity_poly.pdbx_strand_id
1 'polypeptide(L)'
;MLGELYDRYFNRVIFPWHSIGGKTIAFGGRRLNNNKEIAKYVNSPESELFVKNRSLYGIFEAKAAIVKEQKCYLVEGYTDVISFHQAGIENVVSSGGTSLTEGQIALRKRFSNK
;
A
#
# COMPACT_ATOMS: atom_id res chain seq x y z
N MET A 1 6.70 10.45 -18.44
CA MET A 1 6.79 9.82 -17.11
C MET A 1 7.07 10.83 -16.00
N LEU A 2 8.12 11.62 -16.10
CA LEU A 2 8.44 12.61 -15.07
C LEU A 2 7.37 13.69 -14.94
N GLY A 3 6.84 14.18 -16.07
CA GLY A 3 5.76 15.16 -16.06
C GLY A 3 4.46 14.61 -15.48
N GLU A 4 4.15 13.35 -15.78
CA GLU A 4 2.99 12.68 -15.23
C GLU A 4 3.09 12.54 -13.71
N LEU A 5 4.27 12.15 -13.22
CA LEU A 5 4.54 12.05 -11.79
C LEU A 5 4.41 13.41 -11.12
N TYR A 6 4.97 14.45 -11.74
CA TYR A 6 4.92 15.80 -11.22
C TYR A 6 3.47 16.31 -11.11
N ASP A 7 2.67 16.16 -12.17
CA ASP A 7 1.30 16.66 -12.19
C ASP A 7 0.38 15.90 -11.24
N ARG A 8 0.50 14.57 -11.20
CA ARG A 8 -0.34 13.73 -10.37
C ARG A 8 0.00 13.84 -8.89
N TYR A 9 1.27 13.95 -8.55
CA TYR A 9 1.73 13.88 -7.16
C TYR A 9 2.25 15.21 -6.63
N PHE A 10 1.99 16.29 -7.32
CA PHE A 10 2.40 17.63 -6.87
C PHE A 10 1.81 17.94 -5.50
N ASN A 11 2.66 18.47 -4.60
CA ASN A 11 2.30 18.78 -3.22
C ASN A 11 1.71 17.60 -2.46
N ARG A 12 2.29 16.41 -2.66
CA ARG A 12 1.87 15.19 -1.96
C ARG A 12 3.05 14.46 -1.36
N VAL A 13 2.80 13.77 -0.26
CA VAL A 13 3.72 12.76 0.27
C VAL A 13 3.54 11.50 -0.57
N ILE A 14 4.64 10.91 -1.01
CA ILE A 14 4.64 9.76 -1.92
C ILE A 14 4.86 8.47 -1.12
N PHE A 15 4.05 7.47 -1.40
CA PHE A 15 4.12 6.14 -0.78
C PHE A 15 4.32 5.10 -1.88
N PRO A 16 5.57 4.57 -2.04
CA PRO A 16 5.80 3.53 -3.06
C PRO A 16 5.11 2.21 -2.69
N TRP A 17 4.49 1.58 -3.69
CA TRP A 17 4.00 0.22 -3.57
C TRP A 17 5.06 -0.74 -4.09
N HIS A 18 5.31 -1.81 -3.36
CA HIS A 18 6.25 -2.85 -3.78
C HIS A 18 5.53 -4.15 -4.08
N SER A 19 6.06 -4.90 -5.06
CA SER A 19 5.67 -6.29 -5.26
C SER A 19 6.19 -7.14 -4.09
N ILE A 20 5.78 -8.40 -4.04
CA ILE A 20 6.27 -9.33 -3.03
C ILE A 20 7.80 -9.42 -3.03
N GLY A 21 8.41 -9.29 -4.21
CA GLY A 21 9.87 -9.36 -4.36
C GLY A 21 10.59 -8.05 -4.07
N GLY A 22 9.88 -6.98 -3.74
CA GLY A 22 10.48 -5.69 -3.38
C GLY A 22 10.66 -4.71 -4.54
N LYS A 23 10.11 -5.01 -5.71
CA LYS A 23 10.18 -4.11 -6.86
C LYS A 23 9.09 -3.06 -6.76
N THR A 24 9.43 -1.78 -6.95
CA THR A 24 8.44 -0.70 -6.98
C THR A 24 7.54 -0.85 -8.19
N ILE A 25 6.23 -0.95 -7.96
CA ILE A 25 5.23 -1.19 -9.01
C ILE A 25 4.26 -0.02 -9.18
N ALA A 26 4.15 0.85 -8.20
CA ALA A 26 3.22 1.97 -8.24
C ALA A 26 3.54 2.96 -7.13
N PHE A 27 2.81 4.08 -7.13
CA PHE A 27 2.93 5.10 -6.10
C PHE A 27 1.54 5.51 -5.62
N GLY A 28 1.41 5.75 -4.32
CA GLY A 28 0.28 6.47 -3.76
C GLY A 28 0.74 7.85 -3.33
N GLY A 29 -0.15 8.82 -3.30
CA GLY A 29 0.17 10.16 -2.85
C GLY A 29 -0.92 10.73 -1.97
N ARG A 30 -0.54 11.30 -0.82
CA ARG A 30 -1.45 11.97 0.10
C ARG A 30 -1.20 13.48 0.04
N ARG A 31 -2.25 14.26 -0.11
CA ARG A 31 -2.12 15.73 -0.16
C ARG A 31 -1.50 16.26 1.14
N LEU A 32 -0.71 17.31 1.01
CA LEU A 32 -0.03 17.96 2.13
C LEU A 32 -0.92 18.99 2.85
N ASN A 33 -1.97 19.47 2.19
CA ASN A 33 -2.84 20.52 2.73
C ASN A 33 -4.25 19.98 2.95
N ASN A 34 -5.13 20.85 3.49
CA ASN A 34 -6.52 20.50 3.78
C ASN A 34 -7.49 20.99 2.70
N ASN A 35 -7.00 21.26 1.48
CA ASN A 35 -7.86 21.71 0.39
C ASN A 35 -8.78 20.57 -0.06
N LYS A 36 -10.06 20.66 0.30
CA LYS A 36 -11.06 19.63 0.02
C LYS A 36 -11.42 19.52 -1.47
N GLU A 37 -11.03 20.48 -2.29
CA GLU A 37 -11.24 20.42 -3.72
C GLU A 37 -10.25 19.46 -4.40
N ILE A 38 -9.17 19.11 -3.70
CA ILE A 38 -8.16 18.19 -4.17
C ILE A 38 -8.34 16.85 -3.45
N ALA A 39 -8.33 15.75 -4.20
CA ALA A 39 -8.46 14.42 -3.60
C ALA A 39 -7.41 14.20 -2.52
N LYS A 40 -7.81 13.67 -1.37
CA LYS A 40 -6.92 13.38 -0.26
C LYS A 40 -5.82 12.41 -0.66
N TYR A 41 -6.18 11.37 -1.40
CA TYR A 41 -5.25 10.37 -1.91
C TYR A 41 -5.39 10.24 -3.42
N VAL A 42 -4.27 9.99 -4.09
CA VAL A 42 -4.24 9.54 -5.48
C VAL A 42 -3.30 8.35 -5.57
N ASN A 43 -3.59 7.43 -6.47
CA ASN A 43 -2.75 6.27 -6.71
C ASN A 43 -2.39 6.21 -8.19
N SER A 44 -1.30 5.52 -8.52
CA SER A 44 -0.95 5.24 -9.91
C SER A 44 -2.10 4.51 -10.59
N PRO A 45 -2.33 4.76 -11.89
CA PRO A 45 -3.27 3.95 -12.66
C PRO A 45 -2.85 2.49 -12.65
N GLU A 46 -3.82 1.59 -12.79
CA GLU A 46 -3.51 0.18 -12.94
C GLU A 46 -2.71 -0.08 -14.21
N SER A 47 -1.87 -1.10 -14.19
CA SER A 47 -1.03 -1.50 -15.29
C SER A 47 -0.77 -3.00 -15.20
N GLU A 48 0.03 -3.54 -16.11
CA GLU A 48 0.44 -4.95 -16.04
C GLU A 48 1.18 -5.26 -14.73
N LEU A 49 1.93 -4.28 -14.21
CA LEU A 49 2.70 -4.45 -12.98
C LEU A 49 1.88 -4.16 -11.73
N PHE A 50 0.90 -3.28 -11.84
CA PHE A 50 0.11 -2.85 -10.69
C PHE A 50 -1.38 -3.14 -10.92
N VAL A 51 -1.83 -4.26 -10.39
CA VAL A 51 -3.24 -4.64 -10.36
C VAL A 51 -3.72 -4.44 -8.94
N LYS A 52 -4.45 -3.34 -8.68
CA LYS A 52 -4.78 -2.89 -7.34
C LYS A 52 -5.55 -3.93 -6.52
N ASN A 53 -6.46 -4.66 -7.14
CA ASN A 53 -7.25 -5.68 -6.44
C ASN A 53 -6.45 -6.94 -6.08
N ARG A 54 -5.18 -7.01 -6.46
CA ARG A 54 -4.27 -8.11 -6.11
C ARG A 54 -2.98 -7.59 -5.49
N SER A 55 -2.95 -6.32 -5.07
CA SER A 55 -1.76 -5.70 -4.47
C SER A 55 -2.10 -5.22 -3.07
N LEU A 56 -1.13 -5.29 -2.18
CA LEU A 56 -1.26 -4.79 -0.81
C LEU A 56 -0.08 -3.90 -0.50
N TYR A 57 -0.37 -2.69 -0.01
CA TYR A 57 0.67 -1.76 0.41
C TYR A 57 1.38 -2.30 1.65
N GLY A 58 2.70 -2.36 1.59
CA GLY A 58 3.53 -2.82 2.69
C GLY A 58 3.76 -4.33 2.73
N ILE A 59 3.25 -5.10 1.76
CA ILE A 59 3.37 -6.57 1.78
C ILE A 59 4.83 -7.04 1.75
N PHE A 60 5.69 -6.38 0.98
CA PHE A 60 7.11 -6.75 0.92
C PHE A 60 7.76 -6.62 2.30
N GLU A 61 7.53 -5.50 2.96
CA GLU A 61 8.09 -5.21 4.28
C GLU A 61 7.47 -6.07 5.37
N ALA A 62 6.22 -6.49 5.21
CA ALA A 62 5.47 -7.22 6.21
C ALA A 62 5.60 -8.74 6.11
N LYS A 63 6.01 -9.27 4.96
CA LYS A 63 5.90 -10.72 4.68
C LYS A 63 6.61 -11.61 5.70
N ALA A 64 7.80 -11.22 6.14
CA ALA A 64 8.56 -12.00 7.13
C ALA A 64 7.83 -12.04 8.48
N ALA A 65 7.29 -10.90 8.91
CA ALA A 65 6.54 -10.82 10.16
C ALA A 65 5.23 -11.59 10.07
N ILE A 66 4.56 -11.56 8.92
CA ILE A 66 3.33 -12.32 8.70
C ILE A 66 3.60 -13.83 8.85
N VAL A 67 4.69 -14.31 8.25
CA VAL A 67 5.07 -15.73 8.36
C VAL A 67 5.39 -16.07 9.82
N LYS A 68 6.15 -15.22 10.50
CA LYS A 68 6.55 -15.46 11.90
C LYS A 68 5.34 -15.48 12.83
N GLU A 69 4.47 -14.51 12.73
CA GLU A 69 3.33 -14.34 13.64
C GLU A 69 2.11 -15.15 13.22
N GLN A 70 2.09 -15.66 11.98
CA GLN A 70 0.95 -16.39 11.40
C GLN A 70 -0.34 -15.58 11.45
N LYS A 71 -0.23 -14.26 11.32
CA LYS A 71 -1.38 -13.37 11.15
C LYS A 71 -0.96 -12.05 10.53
N CYS A 72 -1.93 -11.36 9.97
CA CYS A 72 -1.73 -10.10 9.27
C CYS A 72 -2.83 -9.13 9.67
N TYR A 73 -2.44 -7.93 10.04
CA TYR A 73 -3.38 -6.83 10.29
C TYR A 73 -3.60 -6.04 9.01
N LEU A 74 -4.86 -5.75 8.71
CA LEU A 74 -5.22 -4.91 7.59
C LEU A 74 -5.69 -3.57 8.13
N VAL A 75 -5.09 -2.49 7.63
CA VAL A 75 -5.49 -1.11 7.98
C VAL A 75 -5.88 -0.36 6.72
N GLU A 76 -6.54 0.80 6.89
CA GLU A 76 -7.09 1.53 5.75
C GLU A 76 -6.04 2.33 4.99
N GLY A 77 -5.12 2.98 5.68
CA GLY A 77 -4.26 3.99 5.07
C GLY A 77 -2.78 3.68 5.16
N TYR A 78 -2.02 4.37 4.30
CA TYR A 78 -0.56 4.25 4.24
C TYR A 78 0.09 4.66 5.56
N THR A 79 -0.37 5.76 6.14
CA THR A 79 0.21 6.28 7.39
C THR A 79 -0.02 5.32 8.55
N ASP A 80 -1.12 4.59 8.55
CA ASP A 80 -1.39 3.59 9.57
C ASP A 80 -0.38 2.45 9.51
N VAL A 81 -0.04 1.97 8.30
CA VAL A 81 0.99 0.95 8.12
C VAL A 81 2.31 1.42 8.69
N ILE A 82 2.72 2.63 8.34
CA ILE A 82 3.99 3.21 8.79
C ILE A 82 4.01 3.35 10.31
N SER A 83 2.92 3.85 10.90
CA SER A 83 2.82 4.03 12.35
C SER A 83 2.95 2.72 13.10
N PHE A 84 2.30 1.66 12.62
CA PHE A 84 2.42 0.33 13.23
C PHE A 84 3.84 -0.22 13.11
N HIS A 85 4.47 -0.08 11.94
CA HIS A 85 5.85 -0.53 11.75
C HIS A 85 6.82 0.22 12.67
N GLN A 86 6.63 1.52 12.85
CA GLN A 86 7.45 2.30 13.78
C GLN A 86 7.27 1.87 15.22
N ALA A 87 6.11 1.33 15.57
CA ALA A 87 5.83 0.80 16.91
C ALA A 87 6.29 -0.65 17.08
N GLY A 88 6.93 -1.22 16.07
CA GLY A 88 7.43 -2.59 16.13
C GLY A 88 6.43 -3.66 15.69
N ILE A 89 5.27 -3.25 15.20
CA ILE A 89 4.25 -4.17 14.68
C ILE A 89 4.37 -4.18 13.17
N GLU A 90 5.04 -5.20 12.62
CA GLU A 90 5.43 -5.21 11.21
C GLU A 90 4.54 -6.07 10.32
N ASN A 91 3.66 -6.88 10.88
CA ASN A 91 2.73 -7.73 10.12
C ASN A 91 1.46 -6.96 9.76
N VAL A 92 1.62 -5.77 9.17
CA VAL A 92 0.55 -4.83 8.86
C VAL A 92 0.64 -4.41 7.40
N VAL A 93 -0.48 -4.46 6.70
CA VAL A 93 -0.60 -4.04 5.30
C VAL A 93 -1.86 -3.21 5.09
N SER A 94 -1.96 -2.56 3.95
CA SER A 94 -3.14 -1.76 3.60
C SER A 94 -3.66 -2.12 2.21
N SER A 95 -4.97 -2.07 2.06
CA SER A 95 -5.62 -2.22 0.74
C SER A 95 -5.53 -0.94 -0.09
N GLY A 96 -5.00 0.15 0.47
CA GLY A 96 -4.90 1.42 -0.24
C GLY A 96 -6.19 2.23 -0.22
N GLY A 97 -7.01 2.05 0.80
CA GLY A 97 -8.24 2.83 0.97
C GLY A 97 -9.46 2.25 0.26
N THR A 98 -9.37 1.02 -0.26
CA THR A 98 -10.50 0.35 -0.89
C THR A 98 -10.93 -0.86 -0.07
N SER A 99 -12.12 -1.41 -0.40
CA SER A 99 -12.58 -2.65 0.22
C SER A 99 -11.64 -3.80 -0.08
N LEU A 100 -11.47 -4.69 0.87
CA LEU A 100 -10.63 -5.85 0.71
C LEU A 100 -11.20 -6.78 -0.37
N THR A 101 -10.36 -7.19 -1.32
CA THR A 101 -10.75 -8.04 -2.44
C THR A 101 -10.30 -9.48 -2.23
N GLU A 102 -10.90 -10.40 -2.99
CA GLU A 102 -10.48 -11.81 -2.97
C GLU A 102 -9.02 -11.97 -3.39
N GLY A 103 -8.57 -11.17 -4.37
CA GLY A 103 -7.18 -11.18 -4.81
C GLY A 103 -6.20 -10.75 -3.71
N GLN A 104 -6.58 -9.75 -2.94
CA GLN A 104 -5.77 -9.29 -1.80
C GLN A 104 -5.76 -10.32 -0.67
N ILE A 105 -6.88 -10.97 -0.41
CA ILE A 105 -6.94 -12.06 0.57
C ILE A 105 -6.04 -13.21 0.14
N ALA A 106 -6.09 -13.59 -1.12
CA ALA A 106 -5.24 -14.66 -1.66
C ALA A 106 -3.76 -14.32 -1.55
N LEU A 107 -3.39 -13.05 -1.82
CA LEU A 107 -2.02 -12.59 -1.69
C LEU A 107 -1.53 -12.75 -0.25
N ARG A 108 -2.32 -12.34 0.72
CA ARG A 108 -1.98 -12.47 2.13
C ARG A 108 -1.84 -13.94 2.55
N LYS A 109 -2.71 -14.80 2.06
CA LYS A 109 -2.72 -16.23 2.41
C LYS A 109 -1.47 -16.98 1.93
N ARG A 110 -0.71 -16.41 0.99
CA ARG A 110 0.56 -16.99 0.59
C ARG A 110 1.59 -17.04 1.73
N PHE A 111 1.40 -16.24 2.77
CA PHE A 111 2.33 -16.13 3.90
C PHE A 111 1.73 -16.62 5.21
N SER A 112 0.42 -16.79 5.30
CA SER A 112 -0.25 -17.20 6.52
C SER A 112 -1.63 -17.75 6.20
N ASN A 113 -2.06 -18.77 6.95
CA ASN A 113 -3.39 -19.34 6.84
C ASN A 113 -4.43 -18.59 7.69
N LYS A 114 -4.01 -17.56 8.41
CA LYS A 114 -4.90 -16.82 9.34
C LYS A 114 -5.13 -15.39 8.97
#